data_f29cf241037039ab79eea1b41aa7fe61
#
_entry.id   f29cf241037039ab79eea1b41aa7fe61
#
_cell.length_a   1.000
_cell.length_b   1.000
_cell.length_c   1.000
_cell.angle_alpha   90.00
_cell.angle_beta   90.00
_cell.angle_gamma   90.00
#
_symmetry.space_group_name_H-M   'P 1'
#
loop_
_entity.id
_entity.type
_entity.pdbx_description
1 polymer ?
#
loop_
_entity_poly.entity_id
_entity_poly.type
_entity_poly.pdbx_seq_one_letter_code
_entity_poly.pdbx_strand_id
1 'polypeptide(L)'
;MDTLLHWQQRVGSQRDWIWRGWQTRYTFIRPEQPHPQATPLILLHGFGTSIGHWRQNLAVLGEQHTVYALDMLGFGASEKAPVSYKVELWVEQVYDFWRTFIQRPVVLVGNSIGSLVSLRAAAMHPDMVQGIVMLSLPDLSIRQEAIPKILRPAIAAIENLFTSPLLIKTIFRLVRRP
;
A
#
# COMPACT_ATOMS: atom_id res chain seq x y z
N MET A 1 3.71 -0.38 -32.86
CA MET A 1 4.89 -0.84 -32.12
C MET A 1 5.20 0.20 -31.03
N ASP A 2 4.34 0.30 -29.98
CA ASP A 2 4.51 1.30 -28.91
C ASP A 2 3.82 0.90 -27.61
N THR A 3 3.76 -0.38 -27.33
CA THR A 3 2.98 -0.93 -26.21
C THR A 3 3.82 -1.26 -24.97
N LEU A 4 5.09 -0.90 -24.98
CA LEU A 4 5.99 -1.05 -23.84
C LEU A 4 6.53 0.28 -23.33
N LEU A 5 5.89 1.39 -23.63
CA LEU A 5 6.13 2.63 -22.90
C LEU A 5 5.80 2.33 -21.43
N HIS A 6 6.88 2.08 -20.80
CA HIS A 6 7.14 1.55 -19.50
C HIS A 6 6.02 1.91 -18.54
N TRP A 7 5.39 0.90 -17.92
CA TRP A 7 4.48 1.06 -16.79
C TRP A 7 4.99 2.12 -15.79
N GLN A 8 6.31 2.30 -15.68
CA GLN A 8 6.96 3.34 -14.91
C GLN A 8 6.54 4.75 -15.29
N GLN A 9 6.29 5.04 -16.55
CA GLN A 9 5.78 6.35 -17.00
C GLN A 9 4.31 6.58 -16.63
N ARG A 10 3.56 5.49 -16.40
CA ARG A 10 2.15 5.55 -16.02
C ARG A 10 1.91 5.70 -14.51
N VAL A 11 2.96 5.63 -13.72
CA VAL A 11 2.86 5.72 -12.25
C VAL A 11 3.28 7.10 -11.70
N GLY A 12 3.49 8.08 -12.56
CA GLY A 12 3.84 9.45 -12.16
C GLY A 12 5.29 9.59 -11.66
N SER A 13 5.58 10.73 -11.04
CA SER A 13 6.91 11.07 -10.52
C SER A 13 7.18 10.31 -9.23
N GLN A 14 7.99 9.27 -9.33
CA GLN A 14 8.40 8.48 -8.16
C GLN A 14 9.47 9.22 -7.36
N ARG A 15 9.37 9.13 -6.04
CA ARG A 15 10.28 9.76 -5.07
C ARG A 15 10.55 8.84 -3.91
N ASP A 16 11.66 9.08 -3.23
CA ASP A 16 12.01 8.41 -2.00
C ASP A 16 11.80 9.33 -0.80
N TRP A 17 11.34 8.75 0.28
CA TRP A 17 11.20 9.37 1.58
C TRP A 17 11.87 8.50 2.63
N ILE A 18 12.69 9.08 3.48
CA ILE A 18 13.29 8.35 4.59
C ILE A 18 12.32 8.39 5.77
N TRP A 19 11.70 7.24 6.05
CA TRP A 19 10.79 7.06 7.16
C TRP A 19 11.43 6.20 8.23
N ARG A 20 11.65 6.76 9.41
CA ARG A 20 12.29 6.06 10.56
C ARG A 20 13.62 5.39 10.20
N GLY A 21 14.39 6.01 9.32
CA GLY A 21 15.67 5.50 8.84
C GLY A 21 15.60 4.55 7.64
N TRP A 22 14.41 4.15 7.19
CA TRP A 22 14.22 3.28 6.03
C TRP A 22 13.78 4.06 4.80
N GLN A 23 14.35 3.72 3.66
CA GLN A 23 13.94 4.27 2.37
C GLN A 23 12.55 3.71 2.01
N THR A 24 11.61 4.61 1.77
CA THR A 24 10.26 4.29 1.31
C THR A 24 9.97 5.02 0.01
N ARG A 25 9.36 4.31 -0.94
CA ARG A 25 9.01 4.82 -2.25
C ARG A 25 7.58 5.30 -2.27
N TYR A 26 7.34 6.45 -2.88
CA TYR A 26 6.01 6.92 -3.21
C TYR A 26 5.98 7.58 -4.58
N THR A 27 4.79 7.79 -5.10
CA THR A 27 4.54 8.61 -6.26
C THR A 27 3.37 9.54 -6.00
N PHE A 28 3.27 10.60 -6.78
CA PHE A 28 2.08 11.42 -6.80
C PHE A 28 1.80 12.00 -8.18
N ILE A 29 0.52 12.26 -8.44
CA ILE A 29 0.03 12.98 -9.61
C ILE A 29 -0.86 14.10 -9.11
N ARG A 30 -0.78 15.25 -9.77
CA ARG A 30 -1.63 16.42 -9.50
C ARG A 30 -2.38 16.78 -10.77
N PRO A 31 -3.65 17.22 -10.67
CA PRO A 31 -4.34 17.76 -11.80
C PRO A 31 -3.66 19.04 -12.31
N GLU A 32 -3.71 19.29 -13.61
CA GLU A 32 -3.16 20.52 -14.22
C GLU A 32 -3.84 21.78 -13.66
N GLN A 33 -5.13 21.67 -13.40
CA GLN A 33 -5.92 22.72 -12.74
C GLN A 33 -6.42 22.22 -11.39
N PRO A 34 -5.66 22.42 -10.31
CA PRO A 34 -6.05 21.95 -8.99
C PRO A 34 -7.33 22.60 -8.51
N HIS A 35 -8.34 21.80 -8.19
CA HIS A 35 -9.53 22.28 -7.50
C HIS A 35 -9.22 22.35 -5.99
N PRO A 36 -9.30 23.54 -5.34
CA PRO A 36 -8.87 23.70 -3.94
C PRO A 36 -9.58 22.76 -2.96
N GLN A 37 -10.84 22.41 -3.25
CA GLN A 37 -11.66 21.53 -2.41
C GLN A 37 -11.57 20.06 -2.78
N ALA A 38 -10.83 19.69 -3.84
CA ALA A 38 -10.69 18.29 -4.22
C ALA A 38 -9.92 17.54 -3.13
N THR A 39 -10.55 16.51 -2.57
CA THR A 39 -9.95 15.67 -1.53
C THR A 39 -8.78 14.86 -2.08
N PRO A 40 -7.59 14.89 -1.46
CA PRO A 40 -6.48 14.05 -1.90
C PRO A 40 -6.78 12.57 -1.66
N LEU A 41 -6.18 11.73 -2.49
CA LEU A 41 -6.29 10.28 -2.40
C LEU A 41 -4.93 9.68 -2.01
N ILE A 42 -4.94 8.65 -1.16
CA ILE A 42 -3.79 7.79 -0.90
C ILE A 42 -4.15 6.37 -1.32
N LEU A 43 -3.40 5.81 -2.26
CA LEU A 43 -3.60 4.46 -2.80
C LEU A 43 -2.64 3.49 -2.13
N LEU A 44 -3.17 2.42 -1.54
CA LEU A 44 -2.45 1.39 -0.79
C LEU A 44 -2.62 0.03 -1.48
N HIS A 45 -1.53 -0.51 -1.98
CA HIS A 45 -1.52 -1.75 -2.75
C HIS A 45 -1.72 -3.01 -1.89
N GLY A 46 -1.91 -4.16 -2.55
CA GLY A 46 -2.04 -5.48 -1.91
C GLY A 46 -0.69 -6.13 -1.58
N PHE A 47 -0.75 -7.30 -0.94
CA PHE A 47 0.43 -8.11 -0.63
C PHE A 47 1.21 -8.48 -1.90
N GLY A 48 2.54 -8.39 -1.85
CA GLY A 48 3.43 -8.79 -2.93
C GLY A 48 3.41 -7.90 -4.17
N THR A 49 2.71 -6.75 -4.12
CA THR A 49 2.64 -5.78 -5.22
C THR A 49 3.36 -4.47 -4.90
N SER A 50 3.07 -3.42 -5.63
CA SER A 50 3.73 -2.11 -5.52
C SER A 50 2.83 -1.01 -6.05
N ILE A 51 3.32 0.22 -6.09
CA ILE A 51 2.71 1.37 -6.80
C ILE A 51 2.24 0.99 -8.20
N GLY A 52 2.97 0.10 -8.89
CA GLY A 52 2.62 -0.41 -10.21
C GLY A 52 1.23 -1.07 -10.30
N HIS A 53 0.66 -1.51 -9.18
CA HIS A 53 -0.73 -1.98 -9.11
C HIS A 53 -1.72 -0.92 -9.63
N TRP A 54 -1.45 0.33 -9.33
CA TRP A 54 -2.32 1.48 -9.59
C TRP A 54 -2.07 2.19 -10.94
N ARG A 55 -1.18 1.63 -11.79
CA ARG A 55 -0.74 2.26 -13.05
C ARG A 55 -1.87 2.66 -14.03
N GLN A 56 -3.03 2.01 -13.95
CA GLN A 56 -4.18 2.34 -14.79
C GLN A 56 -5.14 3.34 -14.11
N ASN A 57 -5.04 3.48 -12.80
CA ASN A 57 -5.92 4.33 -12.00
C ASN A 57 -5.32 5.72 -11.75
N LEU A 58 -3.99 5.79 -11.60
CA LEU A 58 -3.30 7.01 -11.19
C LEU A 58 -3.56 8.20 -12.14
N ALA A 59 -3.49 7.98 -13.44
CA ALA A 59 -3.71 9.05 -14.42
C ALA A 59 -5.15 9.55 -14.37
N VAL A 60 -6.12 8.65 -14.40
CA VAL A 60 -7.56 8.99 -14.41
C VAL A 60 -7.96 9.70 -13.11
N LEU A 61 -7.54 9.20 -11.97
CA LEU A 61 -7.82 9.83 -10.68
C LEU A 61 -7.09 11.18 -10.54
N GLY A 62 -5.90 11.27 -11.15
CA GLY A 62 -5.06 12.47 -11.16
C GLY A 62 -5.63 13.63 -11.96
N GLU A 63 -6.62 13.40 -12.82
CA GLU A 63 -7.32 14.47 -13.55
C GLU A 63 -8.11 15.40 -12.61
N GLN A 64 -8.62 14.87 -11.51
CA GLN A 64 -9.50 15.60 -10.59
C GLN A 64 -8.92 15.74 -9.18
N HIS A 65 -8.05 14.83 -8.77
CA HIS A 65 -7.52 14.76 -7.42
C HIS A 65 -6.00 14.79 -7.39
N THR A 66 -5.43 15.32 -6.33
CA THR A 66 -4.03 14.98 -6.01
C THR A 66 -4.00 13.55 -5.48
N VAL A 67 -3.33 12.66 -6.20
CA VAL A 67 -3.27 11.23 -5.89
C VAL A 67 -1.87 10.87 -5.45
N TYR A 68 -1.74 10.23 -4.31
CA TYR A 68 -0.51 9.63 -3.83
C TYR A 68 -0.64 8.11 -3.87
N ALA A 69 0.44 7.41 -4.17
CA ALA A 69 0.52 5.97 -4.00
C ALA A 69 1.86 5.61 -3.34
N LEU A 70 1.81 4.71 -2.36
CA LEU A 70 2.97 4.31 -1.59
C LEU A 70 3.32 2.86 -1.87
N ASP A 71 4.62 2.59 -1.99
CA ASP A 71 5.14 1.25 -1.74
C ASP A 71 5.23 1.08 -0.21
N MET A 72 4.34 0.28 0.36
CA MET A 72 4.38 0.00 1.79
C MET A 72 5.72 -0.65 2.15
N LEU A 73 6.29 -0.31 3.31
CA LEU A 73 7.58 -0.85 3.76
C LEU A 73 7.59 -2.39 3.63
N GLY A 74 8.66 -2.94 3.07
CA GLY A 74 8.77 -4.36 2.73
C GLY A 74 8.33 -4.72 1.31
N PHE A 75 7.67 -3.81 0.58
CA PHE A 75 7.15 -4.05 -0.77
C PHE A 75 7.73 -3.08 -1.80
N GLY A 76 7.51 -3.41 -3.07
CA GLY A 76 7.90 -2.58 -4.20
C GLY A 76 9.37 -2.16 -4.16
N ALA A 77 9.63 -0.87 -4.35
CA ALA A 77 10.95 -0.26 -4.24
C ALA A 77 11.26 0.26 -2.82
N SER A 78 10.30 0.17 -1.87
CA SER A 78 10.57 0.43 -0.46
C SER A 78 11.49 -0.62 0.13
N GLU A 79 12.27 -0.22 1.14
CA GLU A 79 13.24 -1.08 1.82
C GLU A 79 12.58 -2.30 2.46
N LYS A 80 13.31 -3.43 2.43
CA LYS A 80 12.94 -4.69 3.09
C LYS A 80 13.56 -4.73 4.48
N ALA A 81 13.09 -3.81 5.34
CA ALA A 81 13.61 -3.64 6.68
C ALA A 81 13.47 -4.92 7.53
N PRO A 82 14.41 -5.20 8.43
CA PRO A 82 14.37 -6.38 9.30
C PRO A 82 13.44 -6.15 10.51
N VAL A 83 12.15 -5.94 10.23
CA VAL A 83 11.13 -5.63 11.23
C VAL A 83 9.95 -6.61 11.14
N SER A 84 9.12 -6.62 12.18
CA SER A 84 7.86 -7.37 12.15
C SER A 84 6.82 -6.59 11.33
N TYR A 85 6.41 -7.17 10.20
CA TYR A 85 5.42 -6.58 9.30
C TYR A 85 4.00 -6.85 9.79
N LYS A 86 3.53 -5.97 10.68
CA LYS A 86 2.14 -5.95 11.17
C LYS A 86 1.36 -4.83 10.48
N VAL A 87 0.05 -4.93 10.49
CA VAL A 87 -0.83 -3.89 9.91
C VAL A 87 -0.54 -2.52 10.51
N GLU A 88 -0.28 -2.46 11.81
CA GLU A 88 0.03 -1.25 12.55
C GLU A 88 1.28 -0.53 12.01
N LEU A 89 2.29 -1.26 11.57
CA LEU A 89 3.49 -0.67 10.96
C LEU A 89 3.14 0.16 9.72
N TRP A 90 2.29 -0.38 8.85
CA TRP A 90 1.86 0.33 7.65
C TRP A 90 0.86 1.45 7.95
N VAL A 91 0.03 1.30 8.99
CA VAL A 91 -0.83 2.40 9.48
C VAL A 91 0.02 3.58 9.91
N GLU A 92 1.08 3.33 10.69
CA GLU A 92 2.01 4.37 11.12
C GLU A 92 2.77 4.99 9.94
N GLN A 93 3.19 4.19 8.95
CA GLN A 93 3.82 4.71 7.73
C GLN A 93 2.88 5.66 6.97
N VAL A 94 1.61 5.26 6.80
CA VAL A 94 0.61 6.08 6.10
C VAL A 94 0.30 7.36 6.88
N TYR A 95 0.17 7.26 8.19
CA TYR A 95 -0.08 8.41 9.05
C TYR A 95 1.07 9.41 9.05
N ASP A 96 2.31 8.93 9.20
CA ASP A 96 3.50 9.79 9.16
C ASP A 96 3.71 10.40 7.75
N PHE A 97 3.38 9.66 6.68
CA PHE A 97 3.35 10.19 5.32
C PHE A 97 2.34 11.32 5.18
N TRP A 98 1.12 11.11 5.65
CA TRP A 98 0.07 12.11 5.62
C TRP A 98 0.48 13.38 6.40
N ARG A 99 1.02 13.24 7.59
CA ARG A 99 1.50 14.36 8.41
C ARG A 99 2.63 15.14 7.74
N THR A 100 3.46 14.46 6.95
CA THR A 100 4.64 15.09 6.32
C THR A 100 4.24 15.82 5.04
N PHE A 101 3.37 15.26 4.23
CA PHE A 101 3.19 15.72 2.85
C PHE A 101 1.80 16.28 2.53
N ILE A 102 0.76 15.99 3.33
CA ILE A 102 -0.63 16.27 2.97
C ILE A 102 -1.33 17.18 3.96
N GLN A 103 -1.37 16.82 5.23
CA GLN A 103 -1.90 17.60 6.37
C GLN A 103 -3.35 18.08 6.22
N ARG A 104 -4.16 17.40 5.44
CA ARG A 104 -5.61 17.63 5.31
C ARG A 104 -6.32 16.30 5.07
N PRO A 105 -7.62 16.18 5.41
CA PRO A 105 -8.34 14.91 5.28
C PRO A 105 -8.21 14.30 3.90
N VAL A 106 -8.04 12.97 3.84
CA VAL A 106 -7.83 12.19 2.61
C VAL A 106 -8.86 11.09 2.47
N VAL A 107 -9.07 10.63 1.24
CA VAL A 107 -9.69 9.32 1.01
C VAL A 107 -8.59 8.29 0.84
N LEU A 108 -8.66 7.21 1.63
CA LEU A 108 -7.79 6.05 1.50
C LEU A 108 -8.42 5.04 0.53
N VAL A 109 -7.66 4.61 -0.47
CA VAL A 109 -8.08 3.57 -1.42
C VAL A 109 -7.15 2.38 -1.24
N GLY A 110 -7.65 1.31 -0.67
CA GLY A 110 -6.86 0.12 -0.37
C GLY A 110 -7.29 -1.10 -1.19
N ASN A 111 -6.32 -1.94 -1.54
CA ASN A 111 -6.58 -3.26 -2.10
C ASN A 111 -6.04 -4.36 -1.18
N SER A 112 -6.86 -5.37 -0.84
CA SER A 112 -6.47 -6.51 -0.01
C SER A 112 -5.87 -6.03 1.33
N ILE A 113 -4.59 -6.27 1.62
CA ILE A 113 -3.91 -5.77 2.82
C ILE A 113 -3.96 -4.25 2.93
N GLY A 114 -3.93 -3.52 1.81
CA GLY A 114 -4.12 -2.07 1.78
C GLY A 114 -5.50 -1.65 2.26
N SER A 115 -6.54 -2.48 2.06
CA SER A 115 -7.87 -2.25 2.62
C SER A 115 -7.88 -2.38 4.15
N LEU A 116 -7.15 -3.37 4.70
CA LEU A 116 -7.00 -3.51 6.15
C LEU A 116 -6.25 -2.32 6.76
N VAL A 117 -5.19 -1.87 6.10
CA VAL A 117 -4.44 -0.68 6.52
C VAL A 117 -5.34 0.55 6.49
N SER A 118 -6.13 0.75 5.43
CA SER A 118 -7.08 1.85 5.31
C SER A 118 -8.13 1.85 6.41
N LEU A 119 -8.74 0.69 6.68
CA LEU A 119 -9.74 0.53 7.73
C LEU A 119 -9.15 0.81 9.12
N ARG A 120 -7.97 0.27 9.38
CA ARG A 120 -7.28 0.44 10.66
C ARG A 120 -6.82 1.89 10.86
N ALA A 121 -6.32 2.53 9.79
CA ALA A 121 -5.94 3.94 9.82
C ALA A 121 -7.13 4.85 10.08
N ALA A 122 -8.30 4.60 9.47
CA ALA A 122 -9.52 5.35 9.75
C ALA A 122 -9.98 5.21 11.20
N ALA A 123 -9.82 4.03 11.80
CA ALA A 123 -10.18 3.80 13.19
C ALA A 123 -9.20 4.47 14.18
N MET A 124 -7.91 4.50 13.86
CA MET A 124 -6.87 5.05 14.75
C MET A 124 -6.67 6.55 14.57
N HIS A 125 -6.89 7.07 13.37
CA HIS A 125 -6.64 8.47 12.99
C HIS A 125 -7.84 9.05 12.23
N PRO A 126 -9.01 9.21 12.89
CA PRO A 126 -10.23 9.67 12.23
C PRO A 126 -10.09 11.06 11.60
N ASP A 127 -9.26 11.93 12.18
CA ASP A 127 -9.01 13.27 11.64
C ASP A 127 -8.26 13.26 10.30
N MET A 128 -7.51 12.21 10.02
CA MET A 128 -6.81 12.03 8.75
C MET A 128 -7.77 11.60 7.64
N VAL A 129 -8.81 10.82 7.96
CA VAL A 129 -9.55 10.04 6.97
C VAL A 129 -10.95 10.61 6.76
N GLN A 130 -11.19 11.19 5.58
CA GLN A 130 -12.51 11.63 5.15
C GLN A 130 -13.38 10.46 4.65
N GLY A 131 -12.76 9.43 4.07
CA GLY A 131 -13.45 8.26 3.56
C GLY A 131 -12.47 7.15 3.20
N ILE A 132 -13.02 5.94 3.02
CA ILE A 132 -12.25 4.77 2.59
C ILE A 132 -12.94 4.06 1.43
N VAL A 133 -12.15 3.60 0.47
CA VAL A 133 -12.56 2.69 -0.60
C VAL A 133 -11.76 1.40 -0.43
N MET A 134 -12.46 0.31 -0.20
CA MET A 134 -11.84 -1.00 0.06
C MET A 134 -12.12 -1.95 -1.10
N LEU A 135 -11.05 -2.43 -1.73
CA LEU A 135 -11.11 -3.43 -2.79
C LEU A 135 -10.58 -4.76 -2.24
N SER A 136 -11.36 -5.84 -2.42
CA SER A 136 -10.95 -7.18 -2.02
C SER A 136 -10.51 -7.27 -0.54
N LEU A 137 -11.30 -6.68 0.37
CA LEU A 137 -11.02 -6.76 1.80
C LEU A 137 -10.90 -8.22 2.23
N PRO A 138 -9.78 -8.65 2.86
CA PRO A 138 -9.65 -9.99 3.37
C PRO A 138 -10.67 -10.22 4.47
N ASP A 139 -11.52 -11.22 4.31
CA ASP A 139 -12.43 -11.65 5.37
C ASP A 139 -11.65 -12.51 6.36
N LEU A 140 -11.26 -11.92 7.46
CA LEU A 140 -10.55 -12.60 8.54
C LEU A 140 -11.47 -13.51 9.36
N SER A 141 -12.79 -13.34 9.30
CA SER A 141 -13.75 -14.16 10.06
C SER A 141 -13.99 -15.51 9.40
N ILE A 142 -14.04 -15.58 8.09
CA ILE A 142 -14.20 -16.85 7.35
C ILE A 142 -13.02 -17.80 7.60
N ARG A 143 -11.83 -17.27 7.85
CA ARG A 143 -10.64 -18.10 8.07
C ARG A 143 -10.66 -18.93 9.34
N GLN A 144 -11.28 -18.46 10.42
CA GLN A 144 -11.24 -19.19 11.70
C GLN A 144 -12.28 -20.32 11.79
N GLU A 145 -13.42 -20.17 11.18
CA GLU A 145 -14.50 -21.18 11.26
C GLU A 145 -14.45 -22.23 10.13
N ALA A 146 -14.06 -21.82 8.91
CA ALA A 146 -14.00 -22.71 7.75
C ALA A 146 -12.74 -23.59 7.70
N ILE A 147 -11.72 -23.34 8.54
CA ILE A 147 -10.49 -24.13 8.53
C ILE A 147 -10.63 -25.31 9.50
N PRO A 148 -10.53 -26.55 9.01
CA PRO A 148 -10.46 -27.71 9.88
C PRO A 148 -9.40 -27.54 10.94
N LYS A 149 -9.70 -27.88 12.20
CA LYS A 149 -8.78 -27.68 13.34
C LYS A 149 -7.39 -28.29 13.10
N ILE A 150 -7.33 -29.38 12.33
CA ILE A 150 -6.08 -30.08 11.99
C ILE A 150 -5.17 -29.27 11.05
N LEU A 151 -5.72 -28.33 10.26
CA LEU A 151 -4.96 -27.48 9.34
C LEU A 151 -4.54 -26.13 9.94
N ARG A 152 -5.10 -25.75 11.09
CA ARG A 152 -4.77 -24.49 11.77
C ARG A 152 -3.28 -24.32 12.09
N PRO A 153 -2.55 -25.36 12.61
CA PRO A 153 -1.11 -25.24 12.83
C PRO A 153 -0.32 -25.03 11.54
N ALA A 154 -0.73 -25.70 10.43
CA ALA A 154 -0.07 -25.54 9.15
C ALA A 154 -0.31 -24.14 8.56
N ILE A 155 -1.52 -23.60 8.71
CA ILE A 155 -1.85 -22.25 8.25
C ILE A 155 -1.16 -21.19 9.12
N ALA A 156 -1.13 -21.36 10.44
CA ALA A 156 -0.36 -20.49 11.33
C ALA A 156 1.15 -20.53 11.01
N ALA A 157 1.68 -21.70 10.65
CA ALA A 157 3.06 -21.84 10.17
C ALA A 157 3.27 -21.11 8.84
N ILE A 158 2.29 -21.16 7.92
CA ILE A 158 2.30 -20.44 6.64
C ILE A 158 2.19 -18.92 6.89
N GLU A 159 1.31 -18.49 7.79
CA GLU A 159 1.20 -17.07 8.17
C GLU A 159 2.49 -16.55 8.80
N ASN A 160 3.10 -17.30 9.70
CA ASN A 160 4.41 -16.98 10.26
C ASN A 160 5.52 -17.03 9.20
N LEU A 161 5.41 -17.92 8.22
CA LEU A 161 6.35 -18.02 7.10
C LEU A 161 6.24 -16.79 6.18
N PHE A 162 5.03 -16.35 5.85
CA PHE A 162 4.79 -15.15 5.03
C PHE A 162 5.15 -13.83 5.74
N THR A 163 5.20 -13.84 7.06
CA THR A 163 5.69 -12.71 7.86
C THR A 163 7.20 -12.81 8.17
N SER A 164 7.86 -13.91 7.77
CA SER A 164 9.30 -14.10 7.97
C SER A 164 10.11 -13.20 7.02
N PRO A 165 11.02 -12.35 7.53
CA PRO A 165 11.89 -11.52 6.69
C PRO A 165 12.74 -12.33 5.71
N LEU A 166 13.05 -13.60 6.05
CA LEU A 166 13.86 -14.50 5.23
C LEU A 166 13.09 -14.95 3.98
N LEU A 167 11.81 -15.27 4.13
CA LEU A 167 10.97 -15.74 3.01
C LEU A 167 10.61 -14.60 2.07
N ILE A 168 10.31 -13.43 2.62
CA ILE A 168 10.09 -12.23 1.83
C ILE A 168 11.31 -11.95 0.95
N LYS A 169 12.53 -12.01 1.50
CA LYS A 169 13.78 -11.91 0.71
C LYS A 169 13.91 -12.99 -0.36
N THR A 170 13.49 -14.22 -0.08
CA THR A 170 13.62 -15.37 -1.01
C THR A 170 12.61 -15.26 -2.15
N ILE A 171 11.36 -14.94 -1.88
CA ILE A 171 10.33 -14.71 -2.91
C ILE A 171 10.74 -13.56 -3.83
N PHE A 172 11.25 -12.45 -3.29
CA PHE A 172 11.71 -11.33 -4.11
C PHE A 172 12.98 -11.65 -4.91
N ARG A 173 13.83 -12.59 -4.48
CA ARG A 173 14.96 -13.08 -5.28
C ARG A 173 14.50 -13.93 -6.47
N LEU A 174 13.45 -14.74 -6.30
CA LEU A 174 12.88 -15.58 -7.36
C LEU A 174 12.12 -14.77 -8.42
N VAL A 175 11.43 -13.70 -8.02
CA VAL A 175 10.68 -12.83 -8.94
C VAL A 175 11.60 -11.86 -9.72
N ARG A 176 12.85 -11.67 -9.29
CA ARG A 176 13.84 -10.79 -9.93
C ARG A 176 14.75 -11.47 -10.96
N ARG A 177 14.49 -12.71 -11.37
CA ARG A 177 15.20 -13.27 -12.51
C ARG A 177 14.58 -12.77 -13.81
N PRO A 178 15.40 -12.14 -14.70
CA PRO A 178 14.97 -11.61 -15.98
C PRO A 178 14.43 -12.70 -16.90
#